data_1d6308cc6a3bb3e4f20fe39949f40930
#
_entry.id   1d6308cc6a3bb3e4f20fe39949f40930
#
_cell.length_a   1.000
_cell.length_b   1.000
_cell.length_c   1.000
_cell.angle_alpha   90.00
_cell.angle_beta   90.00
_cell.angle_gamma   90.00
#
_symmetry.space_group_name_H-M   'P 1'
#
loop_
_entity.id
_entity.type
_entity.pdbx_description
1 polymer ?
#
loop_
_entity_poly.entity_id
_entity_poly.type
_entity_poly.pdbx_seq_one_letter_code
_entity_poly.pdbx_strand_id
1 'polypeptide(L)'
;MKKIYSSIMAVALFASALSCTSGGNTNDAGTQTAQTQALDSDGIPTGGEWITMFDGKTLNGWCGYCRQDVPQGWVVEDGSITYKGSDNKADTGFGDLIYDKKFKNFVFEIEWKIDKAGNSGIFYTAQEIEGTPIYYSSPEYQLLDNENMPDAWEGCDGNRQAGAVYDMIMPDPQPVKPYGNWNKTRIVVYNQRVIHYMNDVKVLEFQFGTPVWRALVDHSKFSKFSTSPEKCPEAYDLMLQCGKQPGYIGMQDHGYGVCFRNIRIKEL
;
A
#
# COMPACT_ATOMS: atom_id res chain seq x y z
N MET A 1 -22.26 43.31 -14.86
CA MET A 1 -21.55 44.22 -13.92
C MET A 1 -22.20 44.11 -12.55
N LYS A 2 -21.53 43.45 -11.59
CA LYS A 2 -21.68 43.65 -10.15
C LYS A 2 -20.48 42.99 -9.48
N LYS A 3 -19.60 43.86 -8.95
CA LYS A 3 -18.45 43.48 -8.13
C LYS A 3 -18.95 43.07 -6.75
N ILE A 4 -18.42 41.97 -6.19
CA ILE A 4 -18.62 41.65 -4.77
C ILE A 4 -17.24 41.59 -4.14
N TYR A 5 -17.08 42.32 -3.07
CA TYR A 5 -15.88 42.62 -2.33
C TYR A 5 -15.46 41.46 -1.41
N SER A 6 -14.17 41.21 -1.40
CA SER A 6 -13.47 40.38 -0.42
C SER A 6 -13.43 41.06 0.95
N SER A 7 -13.79 40.38 2.02
CA SER A 7 -13.56 40.84 3.39
C SER A 7 -12.56 39.88 4.05
N ILE A 8 -11.38 40.45 4.29
CA ILE A 8 -10.32 39.82 5.09
C ILE A 8 -10.63 40.10 6.56
N MET A 9 -10.79 39.08 7.36
CA MET A 9 -10.95 39.19 8.82
C MET A 9 -9.62 38.85 9.49
N ALA A 10 -8.97 39.85 10.05
CA ALA A 10 -7.77 39.72 10.87
C ALA A 10 -8.17 39.32 12.29
N VAL A 11 -7.60 38.27 12.82
CA VAL A 11 -7.73 37.86 14.23
C VAL A 11 -6.50 38.36 14.99
N ALA A 12 -6.71 39.24 15.94
CA ALA A 12 -5.68 39.77 16.82
C ALA A 12 -5.42 38.78 17.98
N LEU A 13 -4.15 38.42 18.21
CA LEU A 13 -3.70 37.73 19.41
C LEU A 13 -3.60 38.72 20.58
N PHE A 14 -4.29 38.43 21.66
CA PHE A 14 -4.04 39.07 22.97
C PHE A 14 -3.10 38.16 23.79
N ALA A 15 -1.92 38.68 24.07
CA ALA A 15 -1.01 38.09 25.05
C ALA A 15 -1.32 38.74 26.42
N SER A 16 -1.74 37.93 27.40
CA SER A 16 -1.84 38.39 28.81
C SER A 16 -0.72 37.71 29.62
N ALA A 17 0.21 38.54 30.07
CA ALA A 17 1.23 38.14 31.04
C ALA A 17 0.61 38.19 32.44
N LEU A 18 0.64 37.10 33.17
CA LEU A 18 0.46 37.07 34.62
C LEU A 18 1.77 36.63 35.28
N SER A 19 2.35 37.56 36.02
CA SER A 19 3.44 37.34 36.98
C SER A 19 2.81 36.91 38.30
N CYS A 20 3.26 35.78 38.90
CA CYS A 20 3.13 35.50 40.33
C CYS A 20 4.36 34.78 40.86
N THR A 21 4.84 35.28 41.95
CA THR A 21 6.06 34.95 42.70
C THR A 21 5.92 33.73 43.62
N SER A 22 7.02 33.00 43.69
CA SER A 22 7.61 32.22 44.82
C SER A 22 6.75 31.29 45.66
N GLY A 23 7.18 30.01 45.66
CA GLY A 23 6.92 29.01 46.68
C GLY A 23 7.58 27.70 46.28
N GLY A 24 8.75 27.42 46.81
CA GLY A 24 9.51 26.21 46.49
C GLY A 24 8.82 24.92 46.96
N ASN A 25 8.86 23.94 46.12
CA ASN A 25 8.91 22.52 46.54
C ASN A 25 9.54 21.69 45.41
N THR A 26 10.65 21.05 45.73
CA THR A 26 11.38 20.16 44.85
C THR A 26 10.62 18.84 44.71
N ASN A 27 9.94 18.66 43.59
CA ASN A 27 9.59 17.36 43.06
C ASN A 27 10.13 17.28 41.64
N ASP A 28 11.13 16.45 41.49
CA ASP A 28 11.79 16.10 40.23
C ASP A 28 10.79 15.30 39.36
N ALA A 29 9.92 16.00 38.70
CA ALA A 29 9.09 15.44 37.63
C ALA A 29 9.89 15.54 36.34
N GLY A 30 10.50 14.43 35.95
CA GLY A 30 11.19 14.29 34.67
C GLY A 30 10.33 14.81 33.55
N THR A 31 10.66 15.97 33.04
CA THR A 31 10.07 16.52 31.81
C THR A 31 10.50 15.64 30.67
N GLN A 32 9.65 14.68 30.28
CA GLN A 32 9.78 14.03 28.99
C GLN A 32 9.61 15.11 27.93
N THR A 33 10.71 15.64 27.44
CA THR A 33 10.72 16.43 26.20
C THR A 33 10.20 15.52 25.11
N ALA A 34 8.99 15.77 24.66
CA ALA A 34 8.47 15.14 23.44
C ALA A 34 9.47 15.48 22.31
N GLN A 35 10.26 14.49 21.91
CA GLN A 35 11.13 14.62 20.74
C GLN A 35 10.22 14.86 19.55
N THR A 36 10.28 16.07 18.99
CA THR A 36 9.56 16.40 17.75
C THR A 36 10.17 15.53 16.65
N GLN A 37 9.44 14.50 16.23
CA GLN A 37 9.88 13.59 15.16
C GLN A 37 10.00 14.38 13.86
N ALA A 38 11.16 14.31 13.19
CA ALA A 38 11.34 14.96 11.90
C ALA A 38 10.41 14.34 10.86
N LEU A 39 9.81 15.20 10.02
CA LEU A 39 8.88 14.80 8.96
C LEU A 39 9.50 15.07 7.60
N ASP A 40 9.14 14.27 6.60
CA ASP A 40 9.46 14.53 5.19
C ASP A 40 8.48 15.55 4.56
N SER A 41 8.63 15.79 3.24
CA SER A 41 7.78 16.72 2.49
C SER A 41 6.30 16.32 2.43
N ASP A 42 5.99 15.04 2.61
CA ASP A 42 4.62 14.53 2.67
C ASP A 42 4.06 14.47 4.10
N GLY A 43 4.83 14.96 5.10
CA GLY A 43 4.44 14.95 6.51
C GLY A 43 4.54 13.56 7.15
N ILE A 44 5.38 12.68 6.61
CA ILE A 44 5.61 11.33 7.11
C ILE A 44 6.84 11.33 8.02
N PRO A 45 6.80 10.65 9.19
CA PRO A 45 7.96 10.51 10.04
C PRO A 45 9.17 9.91 9.33
N THR A 46 10.33 10.56 9.46
CA THR A 46 11.57 10.09 8.83
C THR A 46 12.39 9.15 9.70
N GLY A 47 12.10 9.09 11.00
CA GLY A 47 12.75 8.20 11.97
C GLY A 47 12.39 6.72 11.75
N GLY A 48 12.98 5.85 12.58
CA GLY A 48 12.81 4.40 12.55
C GLY A 48 13.88 3.68 11.74
N GLU A 49 14.08 2.40 12.07
CA GLU A 49 15.06 1.54 11.40
C GLU A 49 14.40 0.72 10.30
N TRP A 50 15.16 0.47 9.23
CA TRP A 50 14.72 -0.41 8.15
C TRP A 50 14.89 -1.88 8.54
N ILE A 51 13.83 -2.64 8.39
CA ILE A 51 13.81 -4.09 8.49
C ILE A 51 13.97 -4.64 7.07
N THR A 52 15.05 -5.40 6.84
CA THR A 52 15.24 -6.16 5.60
C THR A 52 14.30 -7.36 5.63
N MET A 53 13.36 -7.43 4.69
CA MET A 53 12.37 -8.51 4.59
C MET A 53 12.84 -9.66 3.71
N PHE A 54 13.87 -9.44 2.90
CA PHE A 54 14.46 -10.46 2.03
C PHE A 54 15.98 -10.28 1.96
N ASP A 55 16.70 -11.34 2.27
CA ASP A 55 18.17 -11.37 2.36
C ASP A 55 18.87 -11.63 1.01
N GLY A 56 18.10 -11.80 -0.07
CA GLY A 56 18.61 -12.17 -1.39
C GLY A 56 18.93 -13.67 -1.56
N LYS A 57 18.67 -14.51 -0.56
CA LYS A 57 19.09 -15.92 -0.55
C LYS A 57 18.03 -16.90 -0.07
N THR A 58 17.17 -16.49 0.86
CA THR A 58 16.20 -17.38 1.52
C THR A 58 14.81 -16.76 1.58
N LEU A 59 13.78 -17.60 1.68
CA LEU A 59 12.41 -17.16 1.94
C LEU A 59 12.08 -17.17 3.44
N ASN A 60 13.10 -17.02 4.31
CA ASN A 60 12.87 -16.91 5.75
C ASN A 60 11.97 -15.72 6.07
N GLY A 61 10.94 -15.93 6.88
CA GLY A 61 9.95 -14.93 7.21
C GLY A 61 8.83 -14.78 6.16
N TRP A 62 8.81 -15.62 5.13
CA TRP A 62 7.75 -15.67 4.13
C TRP A 62 7.00 -17.00 4.19
N CYS A 63 5.68 -16.96 4.03
CA CYS A 63 4.83 -18.15 3.91
C CYS A 63 3.67 -17.86 2.93
N GLY A 64 2.90 -18.88 2.58
CA GLY A 64 1.72 -18.68 1.75
C GLY A 64 0.56 -18.09 2.56
N TYR A 65 -0.30 -17.31 1.88
CA TYR A 65 -1.53 -16.80 2.49
C TYR A 65 -2.41 -17.94 3.02
N CYS A 66 -2.82 -17.83 4.27
CA CYS A 66 -3.55 -18.89 5.01
C CYS A 66 -2.83 -20.25 5.07
N ARG A 67 -1.48 -20.30 5.02
CA ARG A 67 -0.66 -21.51 5.10
C ARG A 67 0.64 -21.20 5.85
N GLN A 68 1.30 -22.31 6.31
CA GLN A 68 2.57 -22.19 7.03
C GLN A 68 3.80 -22.46 6.15
N ASP A 69 3.59 -23.08 4.99
CA ASP A 69 4.65 -23.38 4.02
C ASP A 69 4.69 -22.32 2.90
N VAL A 70 5.83 -22.21 2.24
CA VAL A 70 5.96 -21.40 1.03
C VAL A 70 5.31 -22.13 -0.14
N PRO A 71 4.39 -21.49 -0.90
CA PRO A 71 3.80 -22.14 -2.07
C PRO A 71 4.84 -22.50 -3.13
N GLN A 72 4.67 -23.65 -3.78
CA GLN A 72 5.66 -24.25 -4.68
C GLN A 72 6.10 -23.34 -5.85
N GLY A 73 5.24 -22.42 -6.30
CA GLY A 73 5.56 -21.50 -7.40
C GLY A 73 6.60 -20.43 -7.06
N TRP A 74 6.84 -20.19 -5.76
CA TRP A 74 7.77 -19.17 -5.29
C TRP A 74 9.15 -19.77 -5.01
N VAL A 75 10.16 -19.20 -5.64
CA VAL A 75 11.57 -19.65 -5.49
C VAL A 75 12.49 -18.44 -5.29
N VAL A 76 13.71 -18.68 -4.82
CA VAL A 76 14.78 -17.69 -4.86
C VAL A 76 15.67 -17.97 -6.04
N GLU A 77 15.83 -17.01 -6.94
CA GLU A 77 16.67 -17.12 -8.13
C GLU A 77 17.31 -15.75 -8.42
N ASP A 78 18.57 -15.73 -8.75
CA ASP A 78 19.37 -14.52 -9.07
C ASP A 78 19.21 -13.38 -8.05
N GLY A 79 19.15 -13.72 -6.75
CA GLY A 79 18.99 -12.74 -5.68
C GLY A 79 17.60 -12.10 -5.59
N SER A 80 16.61 -12.73 -6.18
CA SER A 80 15.21 -12.27 -6.20
C SER A 80 14.27 -13.36 -5.71
N ILE A 81 13.16 -12.97 -5.05
CA ILE A 81 11.98 -13.82 -4.91
C ILE A 81 11.31 -13.84 -6.29
N THR A 82 11.18 -15.02 -6.87
CA THR A 82 10.67 -15.19 -8.22
C THR A 82 9.47 -16.12 -8.23
N TYR A 83 8.38 -15.69 -8.85
CA TYR A 83 7.32 -16.56 -9.30
C TYR A 83 7.49 -16.78 -10.81
N LYS A 84 7.66 -18.03 -11.22
CA LYS A 84 7.99 -18.35 -12.62
C LYS A 84 6.79 -18.35 -13.57
N GLY A 85 5.60 -18.14 -13.02
CA GLY A 85 4.37 -18.31 -13.77
C GLY A 85 3.97 -19.79 -13.88
N SER A 86 2.76 -20.03 -14.32
CA SER A 86 2.27 -21.35 -14.67
C SER A 86 2.08 -21.48 -16.18
N ASP A 87 2.23 -22.69 -16.73
CA ASP A 87 1.94 -22.98 -18.15
C ASP A 87 0.46 -22.72 -18.47
N ASN A 88 -0.39 -22.88 -17.49
CA ASN A 88 -1.80 -22.48 -17.52
C ASN A 88 -1.99 -21.18 -16.72
N LYS A 89 -1.92 -20.05 -17.38
CA LYS A 89 -2.04 -18.72 -16.77
C LYS A 89 -3.38 -18.44 -16.07
N ALA A 90 -4.36 -19.31 -16.23
CA ALA A 90 -5.61 -19.28 -15.48
C ALA A 90 -5.50 -20.09 -14.18
N ASP A 91 -4.40 -20.83 -13.97
CA ASP A 91 -4.17 -21.62 -12.79
C ASP A 91 -3.27 -20.86 -11.80
N THR A 92 -3.91 -20.09 -10.92
CA THR A 92 -3.27 -19.42 -9.78
C THR A 92 -3.06 -20.39 -8.60
N GLY A 93 -2.89 -21.67 -8.87
CA GLY A 93 -3.05 -22.77 -7.92
C GLY A 93 -2.00 -22.91 -6.84
N PHE A 94 -0.94 -22.06 -6.84
CA PHE A 94 0.10 -22.16 -5.81
C PHE A 94 -0.13 -21.25 -4.62
N GLY A 95 -0.74 -20.09 -4.83
CA GLY A 95 -1.18 -19.15 -3.79
C GLY A 95 -0.23 -17.96 -3.57
N ASP A 96 -0.83 -16.91 -3.01
CA ASP A 96 -0.13 -15.67 -2.70
C ASP A 96 0.91 -15.86 -1.60
N LEU A 97 2.01 -15.09 -1.67
CA LEU A 97 3.08 -15.09 -0.67
C LEU A 97 2.89 -13.91 0.29
N ILE A 98 2.96 -14.16 1.60
CA ILE A 98 2.91 -13.11 2.62
C ILE A 98 4.17 -13.10 3.48
N TYR A 99 4.54 -11.93 4.01
CA TYR A 99 5.55 -11.82 5.05
C TYR A 99 4.91 -12.06 6.42
N ASP A 100 5.46 -13.00 7.21
CA ASP A 100 4.88 -13.50 8.47
C ASP A 100 5.02 -12.49 9.64
N LYS A 101 4.65 -11.23 9.37
CA LYS A 101 4.50 -10.16 10.36
C LYS A 101 3.49 -9.13 9.85
N LYS A 102 2.63 -8.66 10.75
CA LYS A 102 1.66 -7.58 10.45
C LYS A 102 2.24 -6.22 10.77
N PHE A 103 1.90 -5.22 9.94
CA PHE A 103 2.29 -3.83 10.07
C PHE A 103 1.07 -2.91 10.02
N LYS A 104 1.14 -1.75 10.68
CA LYS A 104 0.03 -0.77 10.70
C LYS A 104 0.42 0.57 10.09
N ASN A 105 1.48 1.19 10.62
CA ASN A 105 2.05 2.42 10.09
C ASN A 105 3.46 2.12 9.61
N PHE A 106 3.74 2.34 8.35
CA PHE A 106 5.01 1.93 7.78
C PHE A 106 5.36 2.66 6.47
N VAL A 107 6.63 2.61 6.13
CA VAL A 107 7.13 2.82 4.76
C VAL A 107 7.64 1.48 4.26
N PHE A 108 7.08 0.97 3.18
CA PHE A 108 7.48 -0.26 2.52
C PHE A 108 8.14 0.05 1.17
N GLU A 109 9.26 -0.58 0.87
CA GLU A 109 9.96 -0.44 -0.41
C GLU A 109 10.29 -1.82 -0.99
N ILE A 110 10.12 -1.93 -2.31
CA ILE A 110 10.37 -3.13 -3.09
C ILE A 110 10.74 -2.77 -4.52
N GLU A 111 11.64 -3.54 -5.13
CA GLU A 111 11.83 -3.53 -6.58
C GLU A 111 11.18 -4.76 -7.19
N TRP A 112 10.54 -4.56 -8.34
CA TRP A 112 9.86 -5.61 -9.07
C TRP A 112 10.15 -5.54 -10.57
N LYS A 113 10.11 -6.69 -11.21
CA LYS A 113 10.24 -6.86 -12.65
C LYS A 113 9.23 -7.91 -13.11
N ILE A 114 8.48 -7.58 -14.16
CA ILE A 114 7.39 -8.42 -14.66
C ILE A 114 7.68 -8.86 -16.09
N ASP A 115 7.17 -10.01 -16.47
CA ASP A 115 7.27 -10.55 -17.82
C ASP A 115 6.34 -9.81 -18.81
N LYS A 116 6.52 -10.04 -20.09
CA LYS A 116 5.62 -9.54 -21.13
C LYS A 116 4.19 -10.02 -20.89
N ALA A 117 3.24 -9.11 -20.95
CA ALA A 117 1.83 -9.32 -20.62
C ALA A 117 1.66 -9.90 -19.20
N GLY A 118 2.57 -9.53 -18.28
CA GLY A 118 2.54 -9.98 -16.89
C GLY A 118 1.54 -9.21 -16.05
N ASN A 119 1.02 -9.89 -15.02
CA ASN A 119 0.11 -9.36 -14.01
C ASN A 119 0.49 -9.92 -12.64
N SER A 120 0.57 -9.08 -11.65
CA SER A 120 0.80 -9.38 -10.23
C SER A 120 0.36 -8.20 -9.39
N GLY A 121 0.47 -8.28 -8.05
CA GLY A 121 0.08 -7.21 -7.16
C GLY A 121 0.82 -7.24 -5.83
N ILE A 122 0.78 -6.13 -5.10
CA ILE A 122 1.26 -6.03 -3.73
C ILE A 122 0.08 -5.67 -2.84
N PHE A 123 -0.20 -6.52 -1.85
CA PHE A 123 -1.19 -6.29 -0.81
C PHE A 123 -0.51 -5.73 0.43
N TYR A 124 -1.12 -4.78 1.15
CA TYR A 124 -0.41 -4.08 2.23
C TYR A 124 -1.23 -3.85 3.50
N THR A 125 -2.44 -4.39 3.58
CA THR A 125 -3.27 -4.41 4.79
C THR A 125 -3.96 -5.76 4.99
N ALA A 126 -3.47 -6.83 4.35
CA ALA A 126 -4.15 -8.11 4.25
C ALA A 126 -4.41 -8.75 5.61
N GLN A 127 -5.59 -9.34 5.74
CA GLN A 127 -5.97 -10.21 6.86
C GLN A 127 -6.12 -11.63 6.34
N GLU A 128 -5.57 -12.60 7.06
CA GLU A 128 -5.83 -14.00 6.75
C GLU A 128 -7.26 -14.36 7.14
N ILE A 129 -8.04 -14.75 6.16
CA ILE A 129 -9.41 -15.21 6.30
C ILE A 129 -9.54 -16.48 5.48
N GLU A 130 -9.63 -17.62 6.17
CA GLU A 130 -9.65 -18.93 5.53
C GLU A 130 -10.77 -19.03 4.49
N GLY A 131 -10.44 -19.61 3.34
CA GLY A 131 -11.39 -19.79 2.23
C GLY A 131 -11.69 -18.50 1.42
N THR A 132 -10.98 -17.39 1.69
CA THR A 132 -11.13 -16.16 0.90
C THR A 132 -9.82 -15.77 0.21
N PRO A 133 -9.85 -15.16 -0.99
CA PRO A 133 -8.68 -14.58 -1.63
C PRO A 133 -8.11 -13.41 -0.81
N ILE A 134 -6.80 -13.21 -0.86
CA ILE A 134 -6.09 -12.14 -0.14
C ILE A 134 -6.64 -10.74 -0.48
N TYR A 135 -7.01 -10.51 -1.75
CA TYR A 135 -7.54 -9.22 -2.23
C TYR A 135 -8.94 -8.87 -1.69
N TYR A 136 -9.60 -9.75 -0.92
CA TYR A 136 -10.84 -9.41 -0.23
C TYR A 136 -10.60 -8.47 0.96
N SER A 137 -9.45 -8.56 1.60
CA SER A 137 -9.11 -7.84 2.84
C SER A 137 -8.03 -6.79 2.71
N SER A 138 -7.55 -6.54 1.48
CA SER A 138 -6.50 -5.56 1.21
C SER A 138 -6.66 -4.91 -0.16
N PRO A 139 -6.51 -3.59 -0.27
CA PRO A 139 -6.28 -2.98 -1.57
C PRO A 139 -4.97 -3.51 -2.14
N GLU A 140 -4.92 -3.52 -3.45
CA GLU A 140 -3.80 -3.98 -4.25
C GLU A 140 -3.08 -2.79 -4.90
N TYR A 141 -1.76 -2.71 -4.71
CA TYR A 141 -0.90 -1.92 -5.58
C TYR A 141 -0.63 -2.76 -6.83
N GLN A 142 -1.22 -2.37 -7.95
CA GLN A 142 -1.15 -3.14 -9.20
C GLN A 142 0.26 -3.19 -9.79
N LEU A 143 0.68 -4.37 -10.23
CA LEU A 143 1.89 -4.62 -11.00
C LEU A 143 1.52 -5.18 -12.36
N LEU A 144 1.72 -4.41 -13.43
CA LEU A 144 1.19 -4.77 -14.74
C LEU A 144 2.13 -4.33 -15.88
N ASP A 145 2.18 -5.13 -16.93
CA ASP A 145 2.67 -4.67 -18.23
C ASP A 145 1.55 -3.89 -18.92
N ASN A 146 1.55 -2.56 -18.74
CA ASN A 146 0.49 -1.68 -19.25
C ASN A 146 0.32 -1.73 -20.78
N GLU A 147 1.37 -2.15 -21.51
CA GLU A 147 1.34 -2.14 -22.99
C GLU A 147 0.76 -3.43 -23.59
N ASN A 148 0.95 -4.57 -22.89
CA ASN A 148 0.63 -5.86 -23.46
C ASN A 148 -0.42 -6.66 -22.67
N MET A 149 -0.75 -6.25 -21.43
CA MET A 149 -1.77 -6.93 -20.63
C MET A 149 -3.14 -6.28 -20.85
N PRO A 150 -4.15 -7.03 -21.32
CA PRO A 150 -5.49 -6.48 -21.60
C PRO A 150 -6.15 -5.78 -20.43
N ASP A 151 -5.92 -6.26 -19.21
CA ASP A 151 -6.48 -5.68 -17.97
C ASP A 151 -6.14 -4.19 -17.80
N ALA A 152 -5.03 -3.70 -18.38
CA ALA A 152 -4.66 -2.29 -18.36
C ALA A 152 -5.70 -1.36 -18.97
N TRP A 153 -6.50 -1.87 -19.90
CA TRP A 153 -7.51 -1.16 -20.66
C TRP A 153 -8.94 -1.42 -20.19
N GLU A 154 -9.08 -2.35 -19.26
CA GLU A 154 -10.33 -2.64 -18.58
C GLU A 154 -10.52 -1.68 -17.39
N GLY A 155 -11.70 -1.70 -16.77
CA GLY A 155 -11.99 -0.77 -15.67
C GLY A 155 -12.32 0.65 -16.17
N CYS A 156 -11.87 1.67 -15.42
CA CYS A 156 -12.20 3.07 -15.67
C CYS A 156 -10.93 3.93 -15.62
N ASP A 157 -10.69 4.72 -16.68
CA ASP A 157 -9.64 5.75 -16.71
C ASP A 157 -8.22 5.27 -16.32
N GLY A 158 -7.88 3.98 -16.54
CA GLY A 158 -6.58 3.43 -16.19
C GLY A 158 -6.42 3.01 -14.73
N ASN A 159 -7.50 2.84 -13.97
CA ASN A 159 -7.49 2.40 -12.58
C ASN A 159 -7.07 0.94 -12.37
N ARG A 160 -6.67 0.24 -13.45
CA ARG A 160 -6.06 -1.09 -13.43
C ARG A 160 -4.62 -1.12 -13.95
N GLN A 161 -4.04 0.03 -14.25
CA GLN A 161 -2.64 0.15 -14.66
C GLN A 161 -1.68 -0.01 -13.47
N ALA A 162 -0.41 -0.28 -13.78
CA ALA A 162 0.64 -0.43 -12.76
C ALA A 162 0.70 0.79 -11.81
N GLY A 163 0.72 0.56 -10.51
CA GLY A 163 0.70 1.60 -9.47
C GLY A 163 -0.68 2.03 -8.99
N ALA A 164 -1.75 1.61 -9.67
CA ALA A 164 -3.12 1.86 -9.24
C ALA A 164 -3.42 1.28 -7.85
N VAL A 165 -4.41 1.83 -7.17
CA VAL A 165 -5.23 1.04 -6.25
C VAL A 165 -6.22 0.30 -7.15
N TYR A 166 -5.96 -0.98 -7.37
CA TYR A 166 -6.64 -1.77 -8.41
C TYR A 166 -8.15 -1.60 -8.40
N ASP A 167 -8.69 -1.29 -9.59
CA ASP A 167 -10.11 -1.05 -9.87
C ASP A 167 -10.74 0.14 -9.10
N MET A 168 -9.92 0.98 -8.43
CA MET A 168 -10.40 2.12 -7.63
C MET A 168 -9.75 3.45 -8.00
N ILE A 169 -8.42 3.56 -8.00
CA ILE A 169 -7.70 4.84 -8.19
C ILE A 169 -6.62 4.66 -9.26
N MET A 170 -6.70 5.45 -10.32
CA MET A 170 -5.63 5.51 -11.33
C MET A 170 -4.37 6.19 -10.78
N PRO A 171 -3.17 5.77 -11.18
CA PRO A 171 -1.94 6.50 -10.89
C PRO A 171 -1.74 7.66 -11.88
N ASP A 172 -1.35 8.82 -11.36
CA ASP A 172 -0.98 9.99 -12.15
C ASP A 172 0.17 10.76 -11.46
N PRO A 173 1.34 10.93 -12.10
CA PRO A 173 1.73 10.42 -13.42
C PRO A 173 1.95 8.90 -13.45
N GLN A 174 2.21 8.35 -14.67
CA GLN A 174 2.45 6.93 -14.91
C GLN A 174 3.92 6.66 -15.30
N PRO A 175 4.87 6.62 -14.34
CA PRO A 175 6.30 6.49 -14.63
C PRO A 175 6.76 5.02 -14.72
N VAL A 176 5.87 4.06 -14.99
CA VAL A 176 6.24 2.66 -15.12
C VAL A 176 7.22 2.43 -16.28
N LYS A 177 8.25 1.61 -16.03
CA LYS A 177 9.14 1.13 -17.07
C LYS A 177 8.54 -0.11 -17.73
N PRO A 178 8.77 -0.35 -19.03
CA PRO A 178 8.27 -1.52 -19.74
C PRO A 178 8.66 -2.84 -19.05
N TYR A 179 7.95 -3.93 -19.38
CA TYR A 179 8.28 -5.29 -18.94
C TYR A 179 9.77 -5.62 -19.11
N GLY A 180 10.28 -6.53 -18.29
CA GLY A 180 11.71 -6.89 -18.28
C GLY A 180 12.63 -5.88 -17.59
N ASN A 181 12.13 -4.69 -17.21
CA ASN A 181 12.88 -3.69 -16.46
C ASN A 181 12.50 -3.68 -14.98
N TRP A 182 13.47 -3.37 -14.12
CA TRP A 182 13.22 -3.17 -12.69
C TRP A 182 12.51 -1.84 -12.44
N ASN A 183 11.36 -1.91 -11.82
CA ASN A 183 10.62 -0.79 -11.25
C ASN A 183 10.78 -0.80 -9.74
N LYS A 184 10.69 0.38 -9.11
CA LYS A 184 10.70 0.55 -7.66
C LYS A 184 9.33 1.03 -7.20
N THR A 185 8.77 0.36 -6.21
CA THR A 185 7.56 0.78 -5.50
C THR A 185 7.92 1.21 -4.10
N ARG A 186 7.32 2.31 -3.63
CA ARG A 186 7.24 2.68 -2.22
C ARG A 186 5.78 2.90 -1.85
N ILE A 187 5.33 2.21 -0.82
CA ILE A 187 3.99 2.36 -0.23
C ILE A 187 4.18 2.93 1.17
N VAL A 188 3.52 4.03 1.46
CA VAL A 188 3.45 4.61 2.79
C VAL A 188 2.04 4.39 3.33
N VAL A 189 1.94 3.85 4.55
CA VAL A 189 0.69 3.82 5.31
C VAL A 189 0.97 4.49 6.65
N TYR A 190 0.33 5.62 6.89
CA TYR A 190 0.51 6.37 8.14
C TYR A 190 -0.82 7.02 8.59
N ASN A 191 -1.30 6.62 9.75
CA ASN A 191 -2.59 7.09 10.29
C ASN A 191 -3.74 6.94 9.28
N GLN A 192 -3.82 5.77 8.63
CA GLN A 192 -4.78 5.42 7.57
C GLN A 192 -4.62 6.22 6.27
N ARG A 193 -3.69 7.17 6.19
CA ARG A 193 -3.30 7.83 4.93
C ARG A 193 -2.39 6.88 4.17
N VAL A 194 -2.63 6.74 2.88
CA VAL A 194 -1.84 5.87 1.97
C VAL A 194 -1.29 6.71 0.83
N ILE A 195 0.00 6.51 0.53
CA ILE A 195 0.65 7.15 -0.61
C ILE A 195 1.35 6.07 -1.42
N HIS A 196 1.10 6.04 -2.71
CA HIS A 196 1.85 5.22 -3.65
C HIS A 196 2.90 6.05 -4.39
N TYR A 197 4.12 5.49 -4.45
CA TYR A 197 5.18 6.00 -5.31
C TYR A 197 5.62 4.90 -6.26
N MET A 198 5.99 5.31 -7.47
CA MET A 198 6.59 4.46 -8.49
C MET A 198 7.83 5.15 -9.06
N ASN A 199 8.97 4.45 -9.06
CA ASN A 199 10.25 4.99 -9.53
C ASN A 199 10.58 6.37 -8.92
N ASP A 200 10.35 6.49 -7.60
CA ASP A 200 10.54 7.67 -6.75
C ASP A 200 9.58 8.85 -7.05
N VAL A 201 8.59 8.67 -7.92
CA VAL A 201 7.54 9.64 -8.20
C VAL A 201 6.28 9.27 -7.44
N LYS A 202 5.66 10.24 -6.73
CA LYS A 202 4.34 10.08 -6.11
C LYS A 202 3.28 9.98 -7.21
N VAL A 203 2.51 8.90 -7.21
CA VAL A 203 1.54 8.62 -8.27
C VAL A 203 0.09 8.70 -7.80
N LEU A 204 -0.17 8.49 -6.52
CA LEU A 204 -1.50 8.69 -5.92
C LEU A 204 -1.43 8.79 -4.40
N GLU A 205 -2.52 9.28 -3.82
CA GLU A 205 -2.71 9.36 -2.38
C GLU A 205 -4.20 9.24 -2.04
N PHE A 206 -4.51 8.56 -0.94
CA PHE A 206 -5.87 8.46 -0.42
C PHE A 206 -5.90 8.21 1.10
N GLN A 207 -7.10 8.23 1.68
CA GLN A 207 -7.31 8.03 3.10
C GLN A 207 -8.36 6.94 3.34
N PHE A 208 -7.98 5.88 4.05
CA PHE A 208 -8.93 4.86 4.51
C PHE A 208 -10.00 5.45 5.45
N GLY A 209 -11.15 4.79 5.53
CA GLY A 209 -12.21 5.12 6.49
C GLY A 209 -12.97 6.42 6.19
N THR A 210 -12.71 7.09 5.08
CA THR A 210 -13.38 8.32 4.66
C THR A 210 -14.61 8.05 3.78
N PRO A 211 -15.52 9.02 3.61
CA PRO A 211 -16.58 8.93 2.62
C PRO A 211 -16.07 8.73 1.19
N VAL A 212 -14.89 9.31 0.86
CA VAL A 212 -14.23 9.12 -0.45
C VAL A 212 -13.81 7.66 -0.63
N TRP A 213 -13.16 7.07 0.38
CA TRP A 213 -12.80 5.65 0.34
C TRP A 213 -14.02 4.75 0.13
N ARG A 214 -15.11 5.00 0.87
CA ARG A 214 -16.37 4.28 0.67
C ARG A 214 -16.88 4.41 -0.77
N ALA A 215 -16.90 5.63 -1.32
CA ALA A 215 -17.35 5.85 -2.70
C ALA A 215 -16.48 5.10 -3.73
N LEU A 216 -15.16 5.02 -3.52
CA LEU A 216 -14.25 4.24 -4.36
C LEU A 216 -14.61 2.75 -4.32
N VAL A 217 -14.84 2.18 -3.12
CA VAL A 217 -15.29 0.78 -2.99
C VAL A 217 -16.67 0.57 -3.61
N ASP A 218 -17.60 1.52 -3.44
CA ASP A 218 -18.96 1.45 -4.01
C ASP A 218 -18.95 1.42 -5.55
N HIS A 219 -17.93 1.98 -6.20
CA HIS A 219 -17.80 2.02 -7.67
C HIS A 219 -16.84 0.97 -8.25
N SER A 220 -16.29 0.09 -7.41
CA SER A 220 -15.34 -0.97 -7.81
C SER A 220 -16.01 -2.34 -7.95
N LYS A 221 -15.23 -3.35 -8.37
CA LYS A 221 -15.68 -4.75 -8.38
C LYS A 221 -16.07 -5.29 -6.99
N PHE A 222 -15.59 -4.66 -5.92
CA PHE A 222 -15.89 -5.00 -4.53
C PHE A 222 -17.25 -4.50 -4.06
N SER A 223 -17.95 -3.72 -4.85
CA SER A 223 -19.27 -3.19 -4.52
C SER A 223 -20.32 -4.30 -4.41
N LYS A 224 -21.19 -4.20 -3.43
CA LYS A 224 -22.41 -5.05 -3.34
C LYS A 224 -23.36 -4.85 -4.53
N PHE A 225 -23.20 -3.74 -5.24
CA PHE A 225 -24.03 -3.35 -6.39
C PHE A 225 -23.29 -3.47 -7.73
N SER A 226 -22.06 -3.97 -7.71
CA SER A 226 -21.26 -4.09 -8.93
C SER A 226 -21.96 -4.98 -9.97
N THR A 227 -21.93 -4.51 -11.21
CA THR A 227 -22.37 -5.28 -12.38
C THR A 227 -21.20 -5.88 -13.15
N SER A 228 -19.96 -5.69 -12.67
CA SER A 228 -18.77 -6.29 -13.27
C SER A 228 -18.89 -7.82 -13.29
N PRO A 229 -18.47 -8.49 -14.36
CA PRO A 229 -18.38 -9.96 -14.38
C PRO A 229 -17.43 -10.52 -13.31
N GLU A 230 -16.43 -9.72 -12.90
CA GLU A 230 -15.43 -10.07 -11.88
C GLU A 230 -15.80 -9.64 -10.45
N LYS A 231 -17.06 -9.29 -10.24
CA LYS A 231 -17.53 -8.79 -8.94
C LYS A 231 -17.25 -9.76 -7.80
N CYS A 232 -16.87 -9.20 -6.65
CA CYS A 232 -16.66 -9.93 -5.40
C CYS A 232 -17.30 -9.16 -4.23
N PRO A 233 -18.65 -9.13 -4.15
CA PRO A 233 -19.39 -8.34 -3.17
C PRO A 233 -19.14 -8.78 -1.71
N GLU A 234 -18.64 -9.99 -1.49
CA GLU A 234 -18.25 -10.53 -0.19
C GLU A 234 -17.07 -9.75 0.41
N ALA A 235 -16.23 -9.15 -0.44
CA ALA A 235 -15.10 -8.32 -0.01
C ALA A 235 -15.51 -6.92 0.48
N TYR A 236 -16.73 -6.47 0.25
CA TYR A 236 -17.16 -5.09 0.50
C TYR A 236 -16.89 -4.63 1.93
N ASP A 237 -17.39 -5.38 2.91
CA ASP A 237 -17.26 -5.00 4.32
C ASP A 237 -15.81 -5.10 4.80
N LEU A 238 -15.01 -6.04 4.28
CA LEU A 238 -13.59 -6.19 4.55
C LEU A 238 -12.79 -5.00 3.99
N MET A 239 -13.07 -4.59 2.76
CA MET A 239 -12.44 -3.44 2.11
C MET A 239 -12.67 -2.14 2.90
N LEU A 240 -13.87 -1.96 3.49
CA LEU A 240 -14.18 -0.82 4.35
C LEU A 240 -13.49 -0.86 5.72
N GLN A 241 -12.89 -1.99 6.11
CA GLN A 241 -12.12 -2.14 7.35
C GLN A 241 -10.60 -1.94 7.14
N CYS A 242 -10.12 -1.85 5.90
CA CYS A 242 -8.69 -1.68 5.60
C CYS A 242 -8.08 -0.52 6.38
N GLY A 243 -6.85 -0.69 6.84
CA GLY A 243 -6.08 0.28 7.62
C GLY A 243 -6.49 0.45 9.09
N LYS A 244 -7.57 -0.19 9.57
CA LYS A 244 -7.97 -0.12 10.98
C LYS A 244 -7.09 -0.97 11.89
N GLN A 245 -6.67 -2.14 11.42
CA GLN A 245 -5.80 -3.08 12.14
C GLN A 245 -4.48 -3.26 11.41
N PRO A 246 -3.42 -3.73 12.08
CA PRO A 246 -2.22 -4.19 11.40
C PRO A 246 -2.56 -5.30 10.40
N GLY A 247 -1.92 -5.28 9.22
CA GLY A 247 -2.11 -6.28 8.18
C GLY A 247 -0.81 -6.80 7.61
N TYR A 248 -0.88 -7.90 6.88
CA TYR A 248 0.25 -8.49 6.19
C TYR A 248 0.60 -7.72 4.92
N ILE A 249 1.88 -7.77 4.56
CA ILE A 249 2.37 -7.46 3.21
C ILE A 249 2.37 -8.75 2.40
N GLY A 250 1.74 -8.72 1.23
CA GLY A 250 1.64 -9.88 0.34
C GLY A 250 2.03 -9.59 -1.10
N MET A 251 2.41 -10.62 -1.82
CA MET A 251 2.72 -10.63 -3.25
C MET A 251 1.78 -11.61 -3.96
N GLN A 252 1.16 -11.13 -5.03
CA GLN A 252 0.14 -11.90 -5.74
C GLN A 252 0.73 -12.95 -6.67
N ASP A 253 0.20 -14.17 -6.57
CA ASP A 253 0.25 -15.19 -7.59
C ASP A 253 -0.91 -14.99 -8.56
N HIS A 254 -0.63 -14.41 -9.72
CA HIS A 254 -1.61 -14.25 -10.81
C HIS A 254 -1.28 -15.15 -12.02
N GLY A 255 -0.45 -16.17 -11.83
CA GLY A 255 -0.05 -17.12 -12.89
C GLY A 255 0.99 -16.57 -13.87
N TYR A 256 1.48 -15.34 -13.71
CA TYR A 256 2.49 -14.72 -14.59
C TYR A 256 3.85 -14.60 -13.91
N GLY A 257 4.92 -14.60 -14.72
CA GLY A 257 6.28 -14.43 -14.20
C GLY A 257 6.51 -13.03 -13.62
N VAL A 258 7.02 -13.01 -12.38
CA VAL A 258 7.38 -11.78 -11.66
C VAL A 258 8.57 -12.03 -10.75
N CYS A 259 9.45 -11.04 -10.61
CA CYS A 259 10.60 -11.07 -9.71
C CYS A 259 10.55 -9.90 -8.74
N PHE A 260 10.96 -10.14 -7.48
CA PHE A 260 11.02 -9.14 -6.41
C PHE A 260 12.39 -9.14 -5.74
N ARG A 261 12.92 -7.97 -5.43
CA ARG A 261 14.17 -7.81 -4.68
C ARG A 261 14.19 -6.50 -3.88
N ASN A 262 15.24 -6.30 -3.08
CA ASN A 262 15.43 -5.07 -2.27
C ASN A 262 14.21 -4.74 -1.41
N ILE A 263 13.66 -5.79 -0.78
CA ILE A 263 12.41 -5.71 -0.01
C ILE A 263 12.74 -5.29 1.41
N ARG A 264 12.20 -4.14 1.83
CA ARG A 264 12.40 -3.61 3.17
C ARG A 264 11.21 -2.82 3.66
N ILE A 265 11.05 -2.75 4.96
CA ILE A 265 9.99 -1.99 5.61
C ILE A 265 10.54 -1.21 6.79
N LYS A 266 9.96 -0.05 7.06
CA LYS A 266 10.25 0.75 8.25
C LYS A 266 8.94 1.03 8.95
N GLU A 267 8.83 0.64 10.23
CA GLU A 267 7.68 0.98 11.08
C GLU A 267 7.75 2.45 11.51
N LEU A 268 6.56 3.10 11.60
CA LEU A 268 6.40 4.52 11.90
C LEU A 268 5.69 4.75 13.23
#